data_39ba43bdb4c672d6a763a535f9b3cd35
#
_entry.id   39ba43bdb4c672d6a763a535f9b3cd35
#
_cell.length_a   1.000
_cell.length_b   1.000
_cell.length_c   1.000
_cell.angle_alpha   90.00
_cell.angle_beta   90.00
_cell.angle_gamma   90.00
#
_symmetry.space_group_name_H-M   'P 1'
#
loop_
_entity.id
_entity.type
_entity.pdbx_description
1 polymer ?
#
loop_
_entity_poly.entity_id
_entity_poly.type
_entity_poly.pdbx_seq_one_letter_code
_entity_poly.pdbx_strand_id
1 'polypeptide(L)'
;MKALFLSILALLPAAASAQRDTLGVLERSSVFSAEDERAVAGFHTESPAMMLYRSEQSLSQISLRIDLRREQEALLQPLGDGAFDGGFYAESYRRLSERSAAWADARYVRGNRRNVCWNSTADYLLLYPCITADSAGGNLSTEEYAFGGGYVHRVGRFDLAIRGDYRAGQEYRQVDPRPHNVVSDFTIKLGVGMQFPQYVLGLDLQGRLYKQDQDIDFFYPPGASSSELYMTGLGSYYTRYSLNSESFNIGYDGKGCLLAAQLMPRHAKGWYARAAFESLTTERLNKSNNTVPITRLKTRQATLSAAYRSGRWSLRA
;
A
#
# COMPACT_ATOMS: atom_id res chain seq x y z
N MET A 1 -24.20 6.81 6.99
CA MET A 1 -22.79 6.38 7.12
C MET A 1 -22.31 6.21 8.57
N LYS A 2 -22.69 7.07 9.55
CA LYS A 2 -22.26 6.92 10.96
C LYS A 2 -22.75 5.63 11.66
N ALA A 3 -23.90 5.10 11.29
CA ALA A 3 -24.46 3.87 11.89
C ALA A 3 -23.76 2.58 11.42
N LEU A 4 -23.19 2.57 10.22
CA LEU A 4 -22.49 1.38 9.69
C LEU A 4 -21.13 1.16 10.35
N PHE A 5 -20.44 2.25 10.74
CA PHE A 5 -19.15 2.18 11.44
C PHE A 5 -19.27 1.62 12.86
N LEU A 6 -20.36 1.97 13.57
CA LEU A 6 -20.60 1.45 14.92
C LEU A 6 -20.93 -0.04 14.92
N SER A 7 -21.59 -0.54 13.86
CA SER A 7 -21.97 -1.96 13.73
C SER A 7 -20.77 -2.88 13.46
N ILE A 8 -19.74 -2.39 12.76
CA ILE A 8 -18.51 -3.15 12.50
C ILE A 8 -17.65 -3.22 13.76
N LEU A 9 -17.63 -2.17 14.57
CA LEU A 9 -16.88 -2.14 15.83
C LEU A 9 -17.51 -3.07 16.90
N ALA A 10 -18.83 -3.28 16.87
CA ALA A 10 -19.55 -4.12 17.80
C ALA A 10 -19.39 -5.63 17.54
N LEU A 11 -18.98 -6.03 16.33
CA LEU A 11 -18.76 -7.46 15.97
C LEU A 11 -17.38 -8.00 16.39
N LEU A 12 -16.45 -7.14 16.80
CA LEU A 12 -15.10 -7.53 17.24
C LEU A 12 -15.02 -8.27 18.60
N PRO A 13 -15.91 -8.06 19.58
CA PRO A 13 -15.80 -8.75 20.87
C PRO A 13 -16.33 -10.18 20.88
N ALA A 14 -17.25 -10.56 19.99
CA ALA A 14 -17.93 -11.87 20.03
C ALA A 14 -17.03 -13.06 19.63
N ALA A 15 -15.88 -12.82 18.97
CA ALA A 15 -14.93 -13.86 18.58
C ALA A 15 -13.78 -14.08 19.61
N ALA A 16 -13.88 -13.49 20.80
CA ALA A 16 -12.76 -13.43 21.75
C ALA A 16 -12.56 -14.66 22.65
N SER A 17 -13.31 -15.72 22.45
CA SER A 17 -13.26 -16.86 23.36
C SER A 17 -12.84 -18.15 22.68
N ALA A 18 -11.57 -18.38 22.39
CA ALA A 18 -11.11 -19.74 22.15
C ALA A 18 -9.61 -19.95 21.91
N GLN A 19 -8.74 -19.32 22.60
CA GLN A 19 -7.42 -19.95 22.84
C GLN A 19 -6.83 -19.35 24.12
N ARG A 20 -6.55 -20.17 25.10
CA ARG A 20 -5.72 -19.76 26.23
C ARG A 20 -4.30 -19.61 25.70
N ASP A 21 -3.92 -18.39 25.38
CA ASP A 21 -2.54 -18.06 25.12
C ASP A 21 -1.71 -18.38 26.38
N THR A 22 -0.70 -19.19 26.24
CA THR A 22 0.16 -19.61 27.36
C THR A 22 1.14 -18.53 27.79
N LEU A 23 1.36 -17.52 26.93
CA LEU A 23 2.29 -16.43 27.17
C LEU A 23 1.57 -15.13 27.53
N GLY A 24 2.18 -14.33 28.39
CA GLY A 24 1.72 -12.97 28.72
C GLY A 24 1.80 -12.03 27.50
N VAL A 25 1.11 -10.88 27.58
CA VAL A 25 1.08 -9.90 26.47
C VAL A 25 2.49 -9.40 26.11
N LEU A 26 3.34 -9.14 27.11
CA LEU A 26 4.71 -8.67 26.89
C LEU A 26 5.58 -9.72 26.21
N GLU A 27 5.46 -10.98 26.60
CA GLU A 27 6.18 -12.08 25.98
C GLU A 27 5.74 -12.31 24.52
N ARG A 28 4.43 -12.24 24.26
CA ARG A 28 3.90 -12.30 22.88
C ARG A 28 4.41 -11.13 22.04
N SER A 29 4.41 -9.92 22.59
CA SER A 29 4.96 -8.75 21.91
C SER A 29 6.44 -8.90 21.59
N SER A 30 7.23 -9.47 22.52
CA SER A 30 8.66 -9.72 22.28
C SER A 30 8.91 -10.74 21.18
N VAL A 31 8.11 -11.80 21.10
CA VAL A 31 8.18 -12.78 20.00
C VAL A 31 7.89 -12.14 18.64
N PHE A 32 6.88 -11.27 18.56
CA PHE A 32 6.55 -10.56 17.32
C PHE A 32 7.58 -9.48 16.94
N SER A 33 8.33 -8.97 17.91
CA SER A 33 9.30 -7.87 17.74
C SER A 33 10.75 -8.34 17.64
N ALA A 34 11.01 -9.63 17.80
CA ALA A 34 12.37 -10.17 17.77
C ALA A 34 13.08 -9.82 16.46
N GLU A 35 14.31 -9.31 16.55
CA GLU A 35 15.08 -8.88 15.36
C GLU A 35 15.34 -10.02 14.38
N ASP A 36 15.53 -11.22 14.88
CA ASP A 36 15.69 -12.43 14.07
C ASP A 36 14.44 -12.77 13.26
N GLU A 37 13.25 -12.41 13.77
CA GLU A 37 11.98 -12.54 13.05
C GLU A 37 11.85 -11.48 11.95
N ARG A 38 12.37 -10.26 12.14
CA ARG A 38 12.28 -9.17 11.14
C ARG A 38 12.98 -9.50 9.84
N ALA A 39 14.12 -10.19 9.89
CA ALA A 39 14.87 -10.56 8.70
C ALA A 39 14.07 -11.46 7.74
N VAL A 40 13.21 -12.31 8.30
CA VAL A 40 12.37 -13.25 7.53
C VAL A 40 10.89 -12.92 7.58
N ALA A 41 10.48 -11.87 8.32
CA ALA A 41 9.08 -11.47 8.49
C ALA A 41 8.38 -11.19 7.15
N GLY A 42 9.09 -10.60 6.18
CA GLY A 42 8.58 -10.36 4.84
C GLY A 42 8.09 -11.64 4.16
N PHE A 43 8.82 -12.75 4.32
CA PHE A 43 8.43 -14.03 3.73
C PHE A 43 7.13 -14.60 4.32
N HIS A 44 6.79 -14.28 5.56
CA HIS A 44 5.50 -14.68 6.16
C HIS A 44 4.34 -13.78 5.69
N THR A 45 4.58 -12.48 5.57
CA THR A 45 3.51 -11.49 5.32
C THR A 45 3.22 -11.24 3.84
N GLU A 46 4.19 -11.45 2.97
CA GLU A 46 4.04 -11.25 1.53
C GLU A 46 3.14 -12.30 0.87
N SER A 47 3.13 -13.54 1.38
CA SER A 47 2.23 -14.61 0.94
C SER A 47 1.15 -14.88 1.98
N PRO A 48 -0.14 -14.79 1.64
CA PRO A 48 -1.20 -15.05 2.60
C PRO A 48 -1.21 -16.52 3.08
N ALA A 49 -0.74 -17.46 2.27
CA ALA A 49 -0.64 -18.88 2.67
C ALA A 49 0.44 -19.10 3.73
N MET A 50 1.49 -18.27 3.75
CA MET A 50 2.58 -18.37 4.73
C MET A 50 2.24 -17.76 6.08
N MET A 51 1.15 -17.02 6.20
CA MET A 51 0.70 -16.42 7.46
C MET A 51 0.37 -17.49 8.53
N LEU A 52 0.08 -18.71 8.14
CA LEU A 52 -0.12 -19.82 9.09
C LEU A 52 1.16 -20.18 9.88
N TYR A 53 2.32 -19.82 9.35
CA TYR A 53 3.64 -20.09 9.94
C TYR A 53 4.25 -18.87 10.63
N ARG A 54 3.53 -17.72 10.65
CA ARG A 54 4.04 -16.48 11.25
C ARG A 54 4.26 -16.62 12.75
N SER A 55 3.28 -17.17 13.45
CA SER A 55 3.35 -17.38 14.90
C SER A 55 2.32 -18.42 15.35
N GLU A 56 2.62 -19.10 16.44
CA GLU A 56 1.66 -19.95 17.15
C GLU A 56 0.76 -19.13 18.11
N GLN A 57 1.19 -17.92 18.44
CA GLN A 57 0.51 -17.02 19.37
C GLN A 57 -0.31 -15.96 18.63
N SER A 58 -1.39 -15.52 19.27
CA SER A 58 -2.20 -14.41 18.78
C SER A 58 -1.73 -13.09 19.39
N LEU A 59 -1.68 -12.03 18.57
CA LEU A 59 -1.35 -10.69 19.04
C LEU A 59 -2.22 -9.66 18.32
N SER A 60 -2.74 -8.71 19.10
CA SER A 60 -3.34 -7.50 18.56
C SER A 60 -2.63 -6.29 19.17
N GLN A 61 -2.28 -5.34 18.34
CA GLN A 61 -1.59 -4.13 18.77
C GLN A 61 -2.16 -2.88 18.11
N ILE A 62 -2.09 -1.79 18.85
CA ILE A 62 -2.47 -0.47 18.39
C ILE A 62 -1.29 0.44 18.66
N SER A 63 -0.92 1.27 17.67
CA SER A 63 0.15 2.22 17.80
C SER A 63 -0.22 3.58 17.22
N LEU A 64 0.25 4.63 17.86
CA LEU A 64 0.28 5.99 17.33
C LEU A 64 1.70 6.26 16.84
N ARG A 65 1.82 6.83 15.64
CA ARG A 65 3.11 7.20 15.07
C ARG A 65 3.07 8.63 14.58
N ILE A 66 4.19 9.31 14.78
CA ILE A 66 4.45 10.64 14.24
C ILE A 66 5.75 10.53 13.47
N ASP A 67 5.71 10.85 12.19
CA ASP A 67 6.87 10.85 11.32
C ASP A 67 7.13 12.29 10.86
N LEU A 68 8.36 12.74 11.04
CA LEU A 68 8.82 14.06 10.61
C LEU A 68 10.04 13.89 9.70
N ARG A 69 9.93 14.40 8.48
CA ARG A 69 11.04 14.52 7.53
C ARG A 69 11.27 15.98 7.20
N ARG A 70 12.51 16.40 7.21
CA ARG A 70 12.92 17.74 6.78
C ARG A 70 14.27 17.65 6.08
N GLU A 71 14.34 18.20 4.90
CA GLU A 71 15.54 18.28 4.07
C GLU A 71 15.90 19.77 3.90
N GLN A 72 17.18 20.08 3.70
CA GLN A 72 17.60 21.47 3.41
C GLN A 72 17.21 21.83 1.98
N GLU A 73 17.38 20.91 1.06
CA GLU A 73 16.92 20.97 -0.32
C GLU A 73 16.22 19.65 -0.66
N ALA A 74 15.12 19.71 -1.41
CA ALA A 74 14.40 18.53 -1.83
C ALA A 74 15.27 17.70 -2.78
N LEU A 75 15.58 16.46 -2.41
CA LEU A 75 16.23 15.50 -3.29
C LEU A 75 15.40 15.25 -4.55
N LEU A 76 14.08 15.18 -4.38
CA LEU A 76 13.10 15.08 -5.44
C LEU A 76 12.04 16.16 -5.22
N GLN A 77 12.10 17.24 -5.99
CA GLN A 77 11.15 18.36 -5.91
C GLN A 77 9.69 17.94 -5.96
N PRO A 78 9.29 16.92 -6.78
CA PRO A 78 7.93 16.39 -6.78
C PRO A 78 7.46 15.74 -5.47
N LEU A 79 8.34 15.45 -4.55
CA LEU A 79 8.01 14.90 -3.22
C LEU A 79 8.17 15.93 -2.09
N GLY A 80 8.66 17.13 -2.42
CA GLY A 80 8.89 18.23 -1.49
C GLY A 80 10.08 18.04 -0.56
N ASP A 81 10.41 19.09 0.20
CA ASP A 81 11.54 19.16 1.13
C ASP A 81 11.22 18.76 2.56
N GLY A 82 9.96 18.39 2.82
CA GLY A 82 9.53 17.96 4.15
C GLY A 82 8.18 17.29 4.17
N ALA A 83 7.99 16.48 5.20
CA ALA A 83 6.74 15.81 5.49
C ALA A 83 6.49 15.78 7.00
N PHE A 84 5.25 15.92 7.39
CA PHE A 84 4.77 15.62 8.72
C PHE A 84 3.58 14.69 8.58
N ASP A 85 3.64 13.53 9.22
CA ASP A 85 2.56 12.55 9.22
C ASP A 85 2.26 12.13 10.67
N GLY A 86 0.99 12.22 11.06
CA GLY A 86 0.48 11.65 12.30
C GLY A 86 -0.52 10.55 11.98
N GLY A 87 -0.36 9.39 12.60
CA GLY A 87 -1.19 8.24 12.24
C GLY A 87 -1.50 7.30 13.38
N PHE A 88 -2.63 6.64 13.20
CA PHE A 88 -3.13 5.56 14.03
C PHE A 88 -3.04 4.25 13.26
N TYR A 89 -2.46 3.23 13.87
CA TYR A 89 -2.23 1.92 13.27
C TYR A 89 -2.76 0.84 14.21
N ALA A 90 -3.55 -0.07 13.68
CA ALA A 90 -4.04 -1.24 14.38
C ALA A 90 -3.72 -2.47 13.54
N GLU A 91 -3.17 -3.49 14.15
CA GLU A 91 -2.98 -4.79 13.53
C GLU A 91 -3.37 -5.90 14.49
N SER A 92 -3.92 -6.98 13.95
CA SER A 92 -4.32 -8.14 14.72
C SER A 92 -3.99 -9.40 13.93
N TYR A 93 -3.34 -10.33 14.57
CA TYR A 93 -3.13 -11.68 14.11
C TYR A 93 -3.74 -12.64 15.12
N ARG A 94 -4.61 -13.54 14.66
CA ARG A 94 -5.25 -14.54 15.50
C ARG A 94 -5.02 -15.94 14.94
N ARG A 95 -4.37 -16.76 15.74
CA ARG A 95 -4.34 -18.20 15.55
C ARG A 95 -5.66 -18.77 16.02
N LEU A 96 -6.50 -19.20 15.09
CA LEU A 96 -7.83 -19.74 15.41
C LEU A 96 -7.77 -21.25 15.76
N SER A 97 -6.84 -21.96 15.14
CA SER A 97 -6.56 -23.37 15.39
C SER A 97 -5.16 -23.73 14.85
N GLU A 98 -4.74 -24.96 15.03
CA GLU A 98 -3.50 -25.47 14.39
C GLU A 98 -3.56 -25.41 12.86
N ARG A 99 -4.76 -25.35 12.29
CA ARG A 99 -5.01 -25.38 10.85
C ARG A 99 -5.49 -24.07 10.27
N SER A 100 -5.73 -23.05 11.08
CA SER A 100 -6.30 -21.78 10.58
C SER A 100 -5.81 -20.58 11.36
N ALA A 101 -5.61 -19.49 10.62
CA ALA A 101 -5.31 -18.17 11.17
C ALA A 101 -6.06 -17.09 10.40
N ALA A 102 -6.39 -16.00 11.09
CA ALA A 102 -6.96 -14.80 10.51
C ALA A 102 -6.13 -13.59 10.96
N TRP A 103 -6.07 -12.58 10.11
CA TRP A 103 -5.39 -11.32 10.44
C TRP A 103 -6.10 -10.16 9.80
N ALA A 104 -5.92 -9.00 10.39
CA ALA A 104 -6.44 -7.74 9.87
C ALA A 104 -5.50 -6.61 10.27
N ASP A 105 -5.45 -5.58 9.44
CA ASP A 105 -4.75 -4.34 9.70
C ASP A 105 -5.62 -3.15 9.27
N ALA A 106 -5.46 -2.04 10.00
CA ALA A 106 -6.11 -0.78 9.68
C ALA A 106 -5.15 0.37 10.00
N ARG A 107 -5.13 1.38 9.15
CA ARG A 107 -4.39 2.62 9.42
C ARG A 107 -5.17 3.84 8.99
N TYR A 108 -5.00 4.89 9.75
CA TYR A 108 -5.38 6.25 9.39
C TYR A 108 -4.15 7.12 9.54
N VAL A 109 -3.80 7.87 8.50
CA VAL A 109 -2.68 8.80 8.51
C VAL A 109 -3.15 10.14 7.96
N ARG A 110 -2.83 11.21 8.66
CA ARG A 110 -3.02 12.58 8.21
C ARG A 110 -1.71 13.33 8.29
N GLY A 111 -1.42 14.09 7.24
CA GLY A 111 -0.17 14.80 7.20
C GLY A 111 -0.14 15.94 6.20
N ASN A 112 1.06 16.43 5.98
CA ASN A 112 1.33 17.41 4.95
C ASN A 112 2.68 17.15 4.28
N ARG A 113 2.83 17.67 3.06
CA ARG A 113 4.07 17.71 2.29
C ARG A 113 4.41 19.17 2.05
N ARG A 114 5.68 19.54 2.23
CA ARG A 114 6.15 20.90 2.11
C ARG A 114 6.85 21.10 0.78
N ASN A 115 6.60 22.28 0.17
CA ASN A 115 7.33 22.74 -1.02
C ASN A 115 7.35 21.71 -2.15
N VAL A 116 6.23 21.05 -2.39
CA VAL A 116 6.04 20.14 -3.53
C VAL A 116 5.98 20.98 -4.80
N CYS A 117 6.84 20.72 -5.77
CA CYS A 117 6.89 21.39 -7.06
C CYS A 117 7.00 20.35 -8.18
N TRP A 118 6.49 20.67 -9.35
CA TRP A 118 6.48 19.77 -10.53
C TRP A 118 5.69 18.48 -10.31
N ASN A 119 4.70 18.52 -9.45
CA ASN A 119 3.77 17.41 -9.20
C ASN A 119 2.43 17.94 -8.69
N SER A 120 1.37 17.59 -9.38
CA SER A 120 -0.03 17.83 -8.98
C SER A 120 -0.77 16.53 -8.67
N THR A 121 -0.13 15.35 -8.84
CA THR A 121 -0.73 14.03 -8.61
C THR A 121 -0.42 13.49 -7.23
N ALA A 122 -1.36 12.79 -6.61
CA ALA A 122 -1.02 11.83 -5.56
C ALA A 122 -0.25 10.63 -6.16
N ASP A 123 0.34 9.78 -5.31
CA ASP A 123 1.06 8.57 -5.74
C ASP A 123 2.08 8.78 -6.88
N TYR A 124 2.85 9.87 -6.77
CA TYR A 124 3.85 10.28 -7.77
C TYR A 124 4.68 9.12 -8.33
N LEU A 125 5.26 8.29 -7.46
CA LEU A 125 6.15 7.19 -7.87
C LEU A 125 5.42 6.07 -8.64
N LEU A 126 4.12 5.91 -8.41
CA LEU A 126 3.30 4.92 -9.11
C LEU A 126 2.94 5.38 -10.52
N LEU A 127 2.67 6.68 -10.69
CA LEU A 127 2.17 7.27 -11.93
C LEU A 127 3.26 7.85 -12.82
N TYR A 128 4.46 8.13 -12.26
CA TYR A 128 5.59 8.64 -13.03
C TYR A 128 5.95 7.69 -14.19
N PRO A 129 6.23 8.22 -15.39
CA PRO A 129 6.39 9.63 -15.75
C PRO A 129 5.12 10.33 -16.27
N CYS A 130 3.99 9.64 -16.34
CA CYS A 130 2.76 10.16 -16.95
C CYS A 130 1.90 10.94 -15.92
N ILE A 131 2.48 11.93 -15.26
CA ILE A 131 1.85 12.76 -14.23
C ILE A 131 1.37 14.11 -14.78
N THR A 132 0.56 14.80 -13.99
CA THR A 132 0.33 16.23 -14.15
C THR A 132 1.23 17.01 -13.20
N ALA A 133 1.62 18.21 -13.59
CA ALA A 133 2.56 19.02 -12.85
C ALA A 133 2.30 20.52 -13.04
N ASP A 134 2.70 21.29 -12.06
CA ASP A 134 2.76 22.75 -12.14
C ASP A 134 4.11 23.25 -11.61
N SER A 135 4.51 24.44 -12.05
CA SER A 135 5.76 25.08 -11.61
C SER A 135 5.60 25.96 -10.37
N ALA A 136 4.38 26.32 -9.99
CA ALA A 136 4.12 27.16 -8.83
C ALA A 136 4.42 26.42 -7.52
N GLY A 137 4.06 25.15 -7.45
CA GLY A 137 4.31 24.33 -6.29
C GLY A 137 3.52 24.77 -5.05
N GLY A 138 3.86 24.19 -3.91
CA GLY A 138 3.27 24.55 -2.63
C GLY A 138 3.16 23.38 -1.65
N ASN A 139 2.45 23.62 -0.56
CA ASN A 139 2.23 22.63 0.47
C ASN A 139 0.95 21.81 0.16
N LEU A 140 1.05 20.49 0.31
CA LEU A 140 -0.05 19.56 0.13
C LEU A 140 -0.51 19.03 1.50
N SER A 141 -1.82 18.96 1.69
CA SER A 141 -2.43 18.24 2.81
C SER A 141 -2.79 16.83 2.35
N THR A 142 -2.48 15.83 3.17
CA THR A 142 -2.70 14.42 2.85
C THR A 142 -3.55 13.76 3.92
N GLU A 143 -4.43 12.87 3.50
CA GLU A 143 -5.22 12.03 4.39
C GLU A 143 -5.40 10.65 3.77
N GLU A 144 -5.11 9.60 4.51
CA GLU A 144 -5.15 8.23 4.03
C GLU A 144 -5.82 7.30 5.04
N TYR A 145 -6.68 6.46 4.53
CA TYR A 145 -7.30 5.33 5.21
C TYR A 145 -6.90 4.05 4.49
N ALA A 146 -6.39 3.08 5.22
CA ALA A 146 -6.13 1.77 4.66
C ALA A 146 -6.59 0.68 5.64
N PHE A 147 -7.12 -0.39 5.10
CA PHE A 147 -7.50 -1.56 5.85
C PHE A 147 -7.33 -2.80 4.99
N GLY A 148 -6.91 -3.86 5.65
CA GLY A 148 -6.70 -5.14 5.03
C GLY A 148 -7.09 -6.27 5.96
N GLY A 149 -7.25 -7.46 5.39
CA GLY A 149 -7.52 -8.63 6.17
C GLY A 149 -7.42 -9.90 5.35
N GLY A 150 -7.11 -10.99 6.03
CA GLY A 150 -6.96 -12.27 5.37
C GLY A 150 -7.26 -13.44 6.29
N TYR A 151 -7.38 -14.57 5.64
CA TYR A 151 -7.64 -15.84 6.28
C TYR A 151 -6.87 -16.95 5.58
N VAL A 152 -6.35 -17.88 6.34
CA VAL A 152 -5.69 -19.08 5.83
C VAL A 152 -6.24 -20.31 6.53
N HIS A 153 -6.47 -21.36 5.76
CA HIS A 153 -6.93 -22.66 6.26
C HIS A 153 -6.18 -23.82 5.62
N ARG A 154 -5.78 -24.78 6.44
CA ARG A 154 -5.10 -26.00 6.02
C ARG A 154 -6.08 -27.11 5.69
N VAL A 155 -6.00 -27.60 4.46
CA VAL A 155 -6.76 -28.75 3.96
C VAL A 155 -5.78 -29.83 3.52
N GLY A 156 -5.63 -30.88 4.32
CA GLY A 156 -4.64 -31.92 4.06
C GLY A 156 -3.22 -31.37 4.03
N ARG A 157 -2.58 -31.42 2.86
CA ARG A 157 -1.21 -30.91 2.63
C ARG A 157 -1.16 -29.49 2.07
N PHE A 158 -2.32 -28.87 1.84
CA PHE A 158 -2.43 -27.56 1.25
C PHE A 158 -2.89 -26.52 2.27
N ASP A 159 -2.28 -25.36 2.24
CA ASP A 159 -2.68 -24.16 2.97
C ASP A 159 -3.32 -23.20 1.96
N LEU A 160 -4.64 -23.01 2.06
CA LEU A 160 -5.42 -22.14 1.15
C LEU A 160 -5.66 -20.82 1.85
N ALA A 161 -5.38 -19.72 1.17
CA ALA A 161 -5.48 -18.41 1.76
C ALA A 161 -6.03 -17.35 0.82
N ILE A 162 -6.67 -16.35 1.43
CA ILE A 162 -7.16 -15.15 0.76
C ILE A 162 -6.78 -13.93 1.60
N ARG A 163 -6.44 -12.82 0.95
CA ARG A 163 -6.27 -11.49 1.54
C ARG A 163 -6.91 -10.45 0.64
N GLY A 164 -7.59 -9.48 1.25
CA GLY A 164 -8.06 -8.26 0.59
C GLY A 164 -7.47 -7.04 1.27
N ASP A 165 -7.05 -6.04 0.49
CA ASP A 165 -6.55 -4.76 0.98
C ASP A 165 -7.23 -3.62 0.23
N TYR A 166 -7.56 -2.56 0.94
CA TYR A 166 -8.15 -1.36 0.38
C TYR A 166 -7.50 -0.12 0.98
N ARG A 167 -7.13 0.82 0.12
CA ARG A 167 -6.62 2.13 0.49
C ARG A 167 -7.46 3.21 -0.17
N ALA A 168 -7.95 4.16 0.63
CA ALA A 168 -8.54 5.40 0.18
C ALA A 168 -7.69 6.56 0.66
N GLY A 169 -7.44 7.54 -0.20
CA GLY A 169 -6.65 8.70 0.15
C GLY A 169 -7.15 9.95 -0.54
N GLN A 170 -6.84 11.10 0.06
CA GLN A 170 -6.96 12.39 -0.58
C GLN A 170 -5.70 13.22 -0.35
N GLU A 171 -5.38 14.02 -1.37
CA GLU A 171 -4.28 14.97 -1.32
C GLU A 171 -4.70 16.25 -2.02
N TYR A 172 -4.53 17.39 -1.39
CA TYR A 172 -4.97 18.66 -1.92
C TYR A 172 -4.09 19.84 -1.51
N ARG A 173 -4.14 20.91 -2.34
CA ARG A 173 -3.47 22.18 -2.11
C ARG A 173 -4.50 23.32 -2.12
N GLN A 174 -4.30 24.32 -1.24
CA GLN A 174 -5.19 25.46 -1.11
C GLN A 174 -4.74 26.71 -1.92
N VAL A 175 -3.55 26.64 -2.54
CA VAL A 175 -2.98 27.72 -3.34
C VAL A 175 -2.97 27.31 -4.81
N ASP A 176 -3.28 28.24 -5.70
CA ASP A 176 -3.36 27.98 -7.14
C ASP A 176 -2.02 27.56 -7.77
N PRO A 177 -2.05 26.57 -8.66
CA PRO A 177 -3.17 25.67 -8.99
C PRO A 177 -3.55 24.81 -7.77
N ARG A 178 -4.85 24.50 -7.63
CA ARG A 178 -5.39 23.74 -6.49
C ARG A 178 -5.73 22.32 -6.88
N PRO A 179 -4.76 21.41 -6.99
CA PRO A 179 -5.06 20.01 -7.20
C PRO A 179 -5.79 19.44 -6.00
N HIS A 180 -6.82 18.66 -6.29
CA HIS A 180 -7.52 17.82 -5.34
C HIS A 180 -7.56 16.41 -5.90
N ASN A 181 -6.82 15.52 -5.30
CA ASN A 181 -6.68 14.12 -5.68
C ASN A 181 -7.47 13.23 -4.72
N VAL A 182 -8.26 12.32 -5.27
CA VAL A 182 -8.95 11.27 -4.52
C VAL A 182 -8.50 9.92 -5.06
N VAL A 183 -7.95 9.10 -4.21
CA VAL A 183 -7.34 7.81 -4.56
C VAL A 183 -8.15 6.66 -3.98
N SER A 184 -8.30 5.60 -4.75
CA SER A 184 -8.85 4.30 -4.36
C SER A 184 -7.94 3.20 -4.93
N ASP A 185 -7.44 2.32 -4.07
CA ASP A 185 -6.52 1.25 -4.44
C ASP A 185 -6.98 -0.04 -3.75
N PHE A 186 -7.44 -0.98 -4.54
CA PHE A 186 -7.93 -2.27 -4.06
C PHE A 186 -7.07 -3.41 -4.57
N THR A 187 -6.67 -4.30 -3.68
CA THR A 187 -5.99 -5.55 -4.05
C THR A 187 -6.69 -6.75 -3.45
N ILE A 188 -6.70 -7.84 -4.20
CA ILE A 188 -7.08 -9.15 -3.73
C ILE A 188 -5.96 -10.14 -4.03
N LYS A 189 -5.59 -10.94 -3.05
CA LYS A 189 -4.52 -11.93 -3.16
C LYS A 189 -5.03 -13.31 -2.74
N LEU A 190 -4.80 -14.28 -3.59
CA LEU A 190 -5.04 -15.70 -3.33
C LEU A 190 -3.69 -16.38 -3.16
N GLY A 191 -3.57 -17.23 -2.14
CA GLY A 191 -2.35 -17.97 -1.87
C GLY A 191 -2.63 -19.46 -1.67
N VAL A 192 -1.74 -20.28 -2.19
CA VAL A 192 -1.75 -21.73 -1.98
C VAL A 192 -0.36 -22.15 -1.49
N GLY A 193 -0.29 -22.74 -0.31
CA GLY A 193 0.91 -23.36 0.24
C GLY A 193 0.84 -24.88 0.12
N MET A 194 1.92 -25.52 -0.28
CA MET A 194 2.05 -26.99 -0.29
C MET A 194 3.15 -27.40 0.68
N GLN A 195 2.81 -28.29 1.61
CA GLN A 195 3.71 -28.74 2.64
C GLN A 195 4.56 -29.94 2.18
N PHE A 196 5.87 -29.79 2.37
CA PHE A 196 6.87 -30.87 2.27
C PHE A 196 7.47 -31.13 3.66
N PRO A 197 8.22 -32.22 3.86
CA PRO A 197 8.78 -32.54 5.18
C PRO A 197 9.61 -31.41 5.81
N GLN A 198 10.42 -30.71 5.03
CA GLN A 198 11.33 -29.67 5.51
C GLN A 198 10.93 -28.26 5.09
N TYR A 199 10.15 -28.09 4.01
CA TYR A 199 9.82 -26.83 3.39
C TYR A 199 8.32 -26.71 3.10
N VAL A 200 7.90 -25.47 2.89
CA VAL A 200 6.58 -25.13 2.31
C VAL A 200 6.85 -24.37 1.02
N LEU A 201 6.22 -24.82 -0.06
CA LEU A 201 6.19 -24.10 -1.33
C LEU A 201 4.88 -23.33 -1.42
N GLY A 202 4.96 -22.02 -1.64
CA GLY A 202 3.82 -21.13 -1.82
C GLY A 202 3.71 -20.65 -3.25
N LEU A 203 2.48 -20.49 -3.72
CA LEU A 203 2.13 -19.80 -4.96
C LEU A 203 1.08 -18.75 -4.66
N ASP A 204 1.28 -17.53 -5.14
CA ASP A 204 0.38 -16.40 -4.94
C ASP A 204 -0.07 -15.81 -6.27
N LEU A 205 -1.34 -15.47 -6.35
CA LEU A 205 -1.94 -14.69 -7.42
C LEU A 205 -2.57 -13.45 -6.81
N GLN A 206 -2.22 -12.23 -7.30
CA GLN A 206 -2.81 -10.99 -6.86
C GLN A 206 -3.40 -10.22 -8.04
N GLY A 207 -4.59 -9.67 -7.85
CA GLY A 207 -5.20 -8.65 -8.69
C GLY A 207 -5.19 -7.30 -8.00
N ARG A 208 -4.96 -6.20 -8.74
CA ARG A 208 -4.98 -4.81 -8.25
C ARG A 208 -5.83 -3.95 -9.15
N LEU A 209 -6.67 -3.12 -8.53
CA LEU A 209 -7.45 -2.08 -9.15
C LEU A 209 -7.10 -0.75 -8.49
N TYR A 210 -6.49 0.14 -9.25
CA TYR A 210 -6.12 1.49 -8.81
C TYR A 210 -6.97 2.52 -9.53
N LYS A 211 -7.39 3.53 -8.82
CA LYS A 211 -8.12 4.67 -9.37
C LYS A 211 -7.72 5.95 -8.66
N GLN A 212 -7.44 7.00 -9.43
CA GLN A 212 -7.28 8.35 -8.92
C GLN A 212 -8.13 9.29 -9.76
N ASP A 213 -8.94 10.09 -9.09
CA ASP A 213 -9.64 11.24 -9.66
C ASP A 213 -8.93 12.51 -9.21
N GLN A 214 -8.65 13.40 -10.14
CA GLN A 214 -7.94 14.66 -9.92
C GLN A 214 -8.72 15.81 -10.52
N ASP A 215 -9.10 16.74 -9.66
CA ASP A 215 -9.65 18.03 -10.03
C ASP A 215 -8.60 19.10 -9.77
N ILE A 216 -8.41 20.04 -10.71
CA ILE A 216 -7.47 21.15 -10.56
C ILE A 216 -8.24 22.45 -10.81
N ASP A 217 -8.43 23.22 -9.76
CA ASP A 217 -9.15 24.48 -9.78
C ASP A 217 -8.19 25.68 -9.77
N PHE A 218 -8.62 26.76 -10.41
CA PHE A 218 -7.93 28.04 -10.46
C PHE A 218 -8.86 29.14 -10.03
N PHE A 219 -8.47 29.91 -9.02
CA PHE A 219 -9.24 31.01 -8.47
C PHE A 219 -8.69 32.39 -8.83
N TYR A 220 -7.64 32.44 -9.62
CA TYR A 220 -7.04 33.70 -10.09
C TYR A 220 -7.97 34.46 -11.05
N PRO A 221 -7.89 35.83 -11.09
CA PRO A 221 -8.67 36.62 -12.01
C PRO A 221 -8.43 36.24 -13.49
N PRO A 222 -9.41 36.46 -14.38
CA PRO A 222 -9.28 36.21 -15.82
C PRO A 222 -8.04 36.92 -16.39
N GLY A 223 -7.16 36.17 -17.06
CA GLY A 223 -5.95 36.71 -17.70
C GLY A 223 -4.62 36.24 -17.09
N ALA A 224 -4.62 35.63 -15.91
CA ALA A 224 -3.46 34.88 -15.44
C ALA A 224 -3.33 33.56 -16.23
N SER A 225 -2.19 33.31 -16.83
CA SER A 225 -1.95 32.06 -17.55
C SER A 225 -1.86 30.91 -16.57
N SER A 226 -2.92 30.16 -16.42
CA SER A 226 -2.92 28.89 -15.71
C SER A 226 -2.49 27.80 -16.68
N SER A 227 -1.32 27.24 -16.51
CA SER A 227 -0.85 26.13 -17.32
C SER A 227 -0.60 24.92 -16.44
N GLU A 228 -1.31 23.85 -16.71
CA GLU A 228 -0.99 22.55 -16.18
C GLU A 228 -0.14 21.80 -17.21
N LEU A 229 0.94 21.19 -16.72
CA LEU A 229 1.90 20.45 -17.52
C LEU A 229 1.53 18.96 -17.52
N TYR A 230 1.37 18.39 -18.69
CA TYR A 230 1.14 16.97 -18.86
C TYR A 230 2.48 16.29 -19.18
N MET A 231 3.11 15.71 -18.18
CA MET A 231 4.40 15.03 -18.34
C MET A 231 4.23 13.74 -19.13
N THR A 232 5.21 13.46 -20.00
CA THR A 232 5.22 12.29 -20.88
C THR A 232 6.48 11.44 -20.73
N GLY A 233 7.43 11.87 -19.92
CA GLY A 233 8.70 11.20 -19.63
C GLY A 233 9.90 11.91 -20.25
N LEU A 234 11.09 11.62 -19.72
CA LEU A 234 12.38 12.20 -20.15
C LEU A 234 12.39 13.75 -20.16
N GLY A 235 11.63 14.36 -19.25
CA GLY A 235 11.50 15.83 -19.19
C GLY A 235 10.57 16.43 -20.25
N SER A 236 10.01 15.62 -21.14
CA SER A 236 9.04 16.08 -22.14
C SER A 236 7.67 16.31 -21.52
N TYR A 237 7.02 17.36 -21.95
CA TYR A 237 5.66 17.69 -21.53
C TYR A 237 4.93 18.42 -22.66
N TYR A 238 3.60 18.48 -22.57
CA TYR A 238 2.76 19.39 -23.31
C TYR A 238 1.87 20.16 -22.35
N THR A 239 1.46 21.36 -22.76
CA THR A 239 0.58 22.24 -21.99
C THR A 239 -0.79 22.24 -22.60
N ARG A 240 -1.81 22.27 -21.76
CA ARG A 240 -3.17 22.58 -22.15
C ARG A 240 -3.51 23.92 -21.52
N TYR A 241 -3.79 24.91 -22.36
CA TYR A 241 -4.27 26.21 -21.91
C TYR A 241 -5.79 26.15 -21.80
N SER A 242 -6.32 26.57 -20.67
CA SER A 242 -7.73 26.94 -20.56
C SER A 242 -7.84 28.43 -20.77
N LEU A 243 -8.64 28.86 -21.75
CA LEU A 243 -8.96 30.26 -22.00
C LEU A 243 -10.00 30.80 -21.02
N ASN A 244 -10.71 29.90 -20.36
CA ASN A 244 -11.72 30.19 -19.33
C ASN A 244 -11.21 29.54 -18.05
N SER A 245 -11.51 30.06 -16.89
CA SER A 245 -11.24 29.55 -15.56
C SER A 245 -11.92 28.18 -15.28
N GLU A 246 -11.78 27.25 -16.21
CA GLU A 246 -12.36 25.91 -16.11
C GLU A 246 -11.44 25.00 -15.33
N SER A 247 -12.03 24.22 -14.44
CA SER A 247 -11.35 23.14 -13.75
C SER A 247 -10.88 22.05 -14.73
N PHE A 248 -9.69 21.50 -14.49
CA PHE A 248 -9.21 20.33 -15.22
C PHE A 248 -9.57 19.06 -14.45
N ASN A 249 -10.29 18.16 -15.10
CA ASN A 249 -10.68 16.89 -14.53
C ASN A 249 -9.91 15.75 -15.23
N ILE A 250 -9.04 15.09 -14.47
CA ILE A 250 -8.14 14.05 -14.95
C ILE A 250 -8.35 12.79 -14.10
N GLY A 251 -8.33 11.64 -14.76
CA GLY A 251 -8.39 10.35 -14.07
C GLY A 251 -7.14 9.54 -14.32
N TYR A 252 -6.83 8.66 -13.38
CA TYR A 252 -5.86 7.59 -13.55
C TYR A 252 -6.51 6.27 -13.19
N ASP A 253 -6.55 5.34 -14.12
CA ASP A 253 -7.05 3.98 -13.92
C ASP A 253 -5.89 3.01 -14.04
N GLY A 254 -5.70 2.17 -13.03
CA GLY A 254 -4.65 1.15 -12.97
C GLY A 254 -5.22 -0.25 -12.83
N LYS A 255 -4.69 -1.19 -13.60
CA LYS A 255 -5.00 -2.62 -13.48
C LYS A 255 -3.71 -3.40 -13.43
N GLY A 256 -3.54 -4.20 -12.37
CA GLY A 256 -2.33 -4.96 -12.13
C GLY A 256 -2.61 -6.42 -11.79
N CYS A 257 -1.62 -7.25 -12.08
CA CYS A 257 -1.56 -8.62 -11.60
C CYS A 257 -0.14 -8.93 -11.11
N LEU A 258 -0.05 -9.77 -10.08
CA LEU A 258 1.21 -10.29 -9.56
C LEU A 258 1.09 -11.81 -9.44
N LEU A 259 2.13 -12.49 -9.90
CA LEU A 259 2.36 -13.91 -9.68
C LEU A 259 3.62 -14.07 -8.85
N ALA A 260 3.59 -14.90 -7.81
CA ALA A 260 4.78 -15.17 -7.02
C ALA A 260 4.87 -16.64 -6.64
N ALA A 261 6.11 -17.13 -6.55
CA ALA A 261 6.45 -18.42 -5.98
C ALA A 261 7.38 -18.18 -4.79
N GLN A 262 7.16 -18.93 -3.71
CA GLN A 262 7.91 -18.75 -2.48
C GLN A 262 8.26 -20.11 -1.87
N LEU A 263 9.49 -20.22 -1.36
CA LEU A 263 9.97 -21.33 -0.58
C LEU A 263 10.27 -20.87 0.84
N MET A 264 9.81 -21.61 1.84
CA MET A 264 10.05 -21.30 3.24
C MET A 264 10.27 -22.58 4.06
N PRO A 265 11.23 -22.61 5.00
CA PRO A 265 11.43 -23.78 5.87
C PRO A 265 10.30 -23.89 6.91
N ARG A 266 9.87 -25.12 7.21
CA ARG A 266 8.82 -25.38 8.24
C ARG A 266 9.29 -25.08 9.66
N HIS A 267 10.57 -25.24 9.93
CA HIS A 267 11.17 -25.16 11.28
C HIS A 267 12.00 -23.90 11.49
N ALA A 268 11.66 -22.82 10.79
CA ALA A 268 12.28 -21.51 10.89
C ALA A 268 13.80 -21.46 10.61
N LYS A 269 14.47 -22.57 10.33
CA LYS A 269 15.90 -22.66 10.00
C LYS A 269 16.07 -23.18 8.58
N GLY A 270 16.83 -22.49 7.76
CA GLY A 270 17.07 -22.87 6.38
C GLY A 270 16.96 -21.70 5.41
N TRP A 271 16.80 -22.02 4.16
CA TRP A 271 16.67 -21.05 3.08
C TRP A 271 15.24 -20.57 2.91
N TYR A 272 15.09 -19.26 2.78
CA TYR A 272 13.90 -18.58 2.32
C TYR A 272 14.17 -18.03 0.94
N ALA A 273 13.26 -18.20 0.02
CA ALA A 273 13.37 -17.66 -1.33
C ALA A 273 12.00 -17.23 -1.84
N ARG A 274 11.95 -16.13 -2.58
CA ARG A 274 10.75 -15.65 -3.25
C ARG A 274 11.11 -15.09 -4.61
N ALA A 275 10.34 -15.48 -5.61
CA ALA A 275 10.35 -14.89 -6.94
C ALA A 275 8.95 -14.34 -7.22
N ALA A 276 8.87 -13.08 -7.61
CA ALA A 276 7.61 -12.42 -7.94
C ALA A 276 7.73 -11.68 -9.27
N PHE A 277 6.66 -11.73 -10.05
CA PHE A 277 6.51 -10.97 -11.28
C PHE A 277 5.21 -10.17 -11.20
N GLU A 278 5.34 -8.85 -11.33
CA GLU A 278 4.22 -7.91 -11.34
C GLU A 278 4.11 -7.22 -12.68
N SER A 279 2.89 -7.05 -13.16
CA SER A 279 2.57 -6.21 -14.32
C SER A 279 1.44 -5.28 -13.95
N LEU A 280 1.68 -3.97 -14.07
CA LEU A 280 0.71 -2.91 -13.83
C LEU A 280 0.55 -2.09 -15.10
N THR A 281 -0.68 -1.84 -15.50
CA THR A 281 -1.01 -0.91 -16.58
C THR A 281 -1.79 0.24 -16.00
N THR A 282 -1.30 1.47 -16.16
CA THR A 282 -1.98 2.70 -15.75
C THR A 282 -2.33 3.52 -16.98
N GLU A 283 -3.54 4.06 -17.00
CA GLU A 283 -4.04 4.94 -18.06
C GLU A 283 -4.36 6.30 -17.44
N ARG A 284 -3.87 7.38 -18.06
CA ARG A 284 -4.30 8.74 -17.74
C ARG A 284 -5.47 9.10 -18.65
N LEU A 285 -6.55 9.56 -18.08
CA LEU A 285 -7.83 9.85 -18.73
C LEU A 285 -8.13 11.35 -18.65
N ASN A 286 -8.61 11.94 -19.74
CA ASN A 286 -9.26 13.24 -19.68
C ASN A 286 -10.75 13.02 -19.40
N LYS A 287 -11.27 13.62 -18.34
CA LYS A 287 -12.67 13.49 -17.92
C LYS A 287 -13.50 14.78 -18.12
N SER A 288 -12.91 15.86 -18.63
CA SER A 288 -13.58 17.18 -18.72
C SER A 288 -14.87 17.18 -19.54
N ASN A 289 -14.92 16.44 -20.65
CA ASN A 289 -16.14 16.39 -21.49
C ASN A 289 -16.57 14.96 -21.80
N ASN A 290 -15.63 14.12 -22.21
CA ASN A 290 -15.82 12.69 -22.42
C ASN A 290 -14.59 11.98 -21.87
N THR A 291 -14.75 10.81 -21.25
CA THR A 291 -13.62 10.04 -20.75
C THR A 291 -12.81 9.51 -21.93
N VAL A 292 -11.65 10.11 -22.17
CA VAL A 292 -10.76 9.75 -23.27
C VAL A 292 -9.38 9.38 -22.69
N PRO A 293 -8.82 8.19 -23.02
CA PRO A 293 -7.48 7.84 -22.61
C PRO A 293 -6.45 8.73 -23.35
N ILE A 294 -5.56 9.34 -22.58
CA ILE A 294 -4.49 10.21 -23.10
C ILE A 294 -3.17 9.44 -23.20
N THR A 295 -2.82 8.71 -22.14
CA THR A 295 -1.58 7.93 -22.09
C THR A 295 -1.84 6.59 -21.43
N ARG A 296 -1.04 5.60 -21.86
CA ARG A 296 -1.02 4.27 -21.24
C ARG A 296 0.41 3.92 -20.90
N LEU A 297 0.68 3.68 -19.64
CA LEU A 297 1.96 3.20 -19.11
C LEU A 297 1.81 1.74 -18.69
N LYS A 298 2.71 0.88 -19.12
CA LYS A 298 2.79 -0.50 -18.68
C LYS A 298 4.12 -0.75 -18.00
N THR A 299 4.06 -1.02 -16.70
CA THR A 299 5.23 -1.37 -15.88
C THR A 299 5.28 -2.88 -15.67
N ARG A 300 6.45 -3.46 -15.78
CA ARG A 300 6.73 -4.86 -15.45
C ARG A 300 7.92 -4.91 -14.51
N GLN A 301 7.77 -5.66 -13.44
CA GLN A 301 8.81 -5.80 -12.43
C GLN A 301 8.96 -7.27 -12.07
N ALA A 302 10.22 -7.73 -12.02
CA ALA A 302 10.58 -9.02 -11.45
C ALA A 302 11.39 -8.78 -10.18
N THR A 303 11.02 -9.46 -9.10
CA THR A 303 11.69 -9.34 -7.80
C THR A 303 12.14 -10.73 -7.37
N LEU A 304 13.41 -10.84 -6.98
CA LEU A 304 13.98 -12.03 -6.36
C LEU A 304 14.46 -11.65 -4.96
N SER A 305 14.06 -12.42 -3.97
CA SER A 305 14.50 -12.24 -2.59
C SER A 305 14.96 -13.59 -2.04
N ALA A 306 16.06 -13.60 -1.32
CA ALA A 306 16.55 -14.77 -0.63
C ALA A 306 17.02 -14.41 0.78
N ALA A 307 16.85 -15.34 1.71
CA ALA A 307 17.38 -15.21 3.05
C ALA A 307 17.77 -16.59 3.57
N TYR A 308 18.78 -16.63 4.44
CA TYR A 308 19.17 -17.83 5.15
C TYR A 308 19.15 -17.57 6.65
N ARG A 309 18.48 -18.42 7.40
CA ARG A 309 18.46 -18.38 8.86
C ARG A 309 19.09 -19.63 9.43
N SER A 310 20.20 -19.45 10.17
CA SER A 310 20.76 -20.47 11.06
C SER A 310 20.21 -20.23 12.47
N GLY A 311 20.52 -21.13 13.43
CA GLY A 311 20.09 -20.93 14.81
C GLY A 311 20.70 -19.70 15.51
N ARG A 312 21.71 -19.04 14.91
CA ARG A 312 22.45 -17.89 15.47
C ARG A 312 22.53 -16.67 14.53
N TRP A 313 22.30 -16.84 13.24
CA TRP A 313 22.51 -15.77 12.25
C TRP A 313 21.40 -15.75 11.20
N SER A 314 20.99 -14.57 10.79
CA SER A 314 20.10 -14.37 9.64
C SER A 314 20.78 -13.46 8.61
N LEU A 315 20.71 -13.82 7.34
CA LEU A 315 21.24 -13.07 6.21
C LEU A 315 20.10 -12.89 5.18
N ARG A 316 19.92 -11.66 4.70
CA ARG A 316 18.94 -11.34 3.65
C ARG A 316 19.66 -10.66 2.49
N ALA A 317 19.38 -11.08 1.26
CA ALA A 317 19.78 -10.46 0.02
C ALA A 317 18.56 -10.11 -0.85
#